data_0cfb8f9da68d839bf45de587f051a201
#
_entry.id   0cfb8f9da68d839bf45de587f051a201
#
_cell.length_a   1.000
_cell.length_b   1.000
_cell.length_c   1.000
_cell.angle_alpha   90.00
_cell.angle_beta   90.00
_cell.angle_gamma   90.00
#
_symmetry.space_group_name_H-M   'P 1'
#
loop_
_entity.id
_entity.type
_entity.pdbx_description
1 polymer ?
#
loop_
_entity_poly.entity_id
_entity_poly.type
_entity_poly.pdbx_seq_one_letter_code
_entity_poly.pdbx_strand_id
1 'polypeptide(L)'
;MGLIGRHLPQGIQERGKEIRTFMPRFGNINERRNQLHEVIRLSGMNLIIDDTDHPLIIKVASIQSARMQIYFIDNEDYFQRKYTTRDKNNKFFKDNDERAIFFSRGVLETVKKLGWPPDIIHCHGWMTSLVPLFIKTAYKDNPMFNDTKVIYSIYDDDFSEPLSKDFSQKIKMEGIQAKDLKHYKKPTYVSMIKAAVDFSDAVIQGSPEINAEVSEYITETKKPMLAYHPMETYLDAFSSFYDEVLAK
;
A
#
# COMPACT_ATOMS: atom_id res chain seq x y z
N MET A 1 10.41 4.55 6.79
CA MET A 1 9.00 4.71 6.31
C MET A 1 8.25 5.88 6.97
N GLY A 2 8.11 6.00 8.30
CA GLY A 2 7.24 7.02 8.95
C GLY A 2 7.54 8.48 8.58
N LEU A 3 8.80 8.88 8.53
CA LEU A 3 9.19 10.24 8.11
C LEU A 3 8.84 10.50 6.63
N ILE A 4 9.06 9.52 5.76
CA ILE A 4 8.68 9.62 4.34
C ILE A 4 7.16 9.80 4.22
N GLY A 5 6.37 8.95 4.90
CA GLY A 5 4.90 9.06 4.88
C GLY A 5 4.37 10.40 5.39
N ARG A 6 5.12 11.09 6.26
CA ARG A 6 4.75 12.41 6.78
C ARG A 6 5.13 13.56 5.83
N HIS A 7 6.31 13.51 5.21
CA HIS A 7 6.87 14.65 4.50
C HIS A 7 6.77 14.54 2.98
N LEU A 8 6.82 13.33 2.42
CA LEU A 8 6.75 13.14 0.97
C LEU A 8 5.46 13.69 0.36
N PRO A 9 4.25 13.39 0.88
CA PRO A 9 3.03 13.88 0.27
C PRO A 9 2.97 15.41 0.24
N GLN A 10 3.37 16.07 1.32
CA GLN A 10 3.43 17.52 1.39
C GLN A 10 4.44 18.08 0.38
N GLY A 11 5.65 17.54 0.35
CA GLY A 11 6.70 18.01 -0.55
C GLY A 11 6.36 17.83 -2.04
N ILE A 12 5.62 16.78 -2.39
CA ILE A 12 5.14 16.57 -3.77
C ILE A 12 3.97 17.50 -4.09
N GLN A 13 3.08 17.76 -3.15
CA GLN A 13 2.01 18.76 -3.32
C GLN A 13 2.57 20.17 -3.53
N GLU A 14 3.59 20.56 -2.78
CA GLU A 14 4.29 21.85 -2.94
C GLU A 14 4.95 22.00 -4.32
N ARG A 15 5.18 20.89 -5.02
CA ARG A 15 5.65 20.84 -6.43
C ARG A 15 4.51 20.83 -7.45
N GLY A 16 3.28 21.16 -7.02
CA GLY A 16 2.12 21.35 -7.89
C GLY A 16 1.37 20.08 -8.25
N LYS A 17 1.64 18.93 -7.58
CA LYS A 17 0.92 17.67 -7.81
C LYS A 17 -0.25 17.53 -6.82
N GLU A 18 -1.38 17.00 -7.27
CA GLU A 18 -2.47 16.66 -6.36
C GLU A 18 -2.20 15.33 -5.67
N ILE A 19 -2.30 15.29 -4.35
CA ILE A 19 -1.94 14.13 -3.53
C ILE A 19 -3.11 13.69 -2.65
N ARG A 20 -3.31 12.38 -2.57
CA ARG A 20 -4.17 11.72 -1.57
C ARG A 20 -3.40 10.63 -0.86
N THR A 21 -3.42 10.64 0.46
CA THR A 21 -2.66 9.70 1.27
C THR A 21 -3.62 8.74 1.97
N PHE A 22 -3.28 7.45 1.94
CA PHE A 22 -4.04 6.38 2.58
C PHE A 22 -3.15 5.64 3.58
N MET A 23 -3.70 5.28 4.72
CA MET A 23 -3.04 4.44 5.71
C MET A 23 -4.04 3.60 6.51
N PRO A 24 -3.63 2.46 7.10
CA PRO A 24 -4.48 1.74 8.03
C PRO A 24 -4.74 2.56 9.28
N ARG A 25 -5.94 2.49 9.80
CA ARG A 25 -6.31 3.15 11.07
C ARG A 25 -5.86 2.27 12.24
N PHE A 26 -4.57 2.18 12.48
CA PHE A 26 -4.05 1.41 13.61
C PHE A 26 -4.54 1.95 14.96
N GLY A 27 -4.82 1.05 15.90
CA GLY A 27 -5.40 1.38 17.21
C GLY A 27 -4.53 2.25 18.13
N ASN A 28 -3.25 2.46 17.79
CA ASN A 28 -2.37 3.41 18.45
C ASN A 28 -2.57 4.86 17.96
N ILE A 29 -3.38 5.08 16.93
CA ILE A 29 -3.71 6.41 16.42
C ILE A 29 -4.81 7.01 17.29
N ASN A 30 -4.50 8.11 17.95
CA ASN A 30 -5.48 8.82 18.79
C ASN A 30 -6.42 9.65 17.91
N GLU A 31 -7.64 9.17 17.72
CA GLU A 31 -8.64 9.80 16.86
C GLU A 31 -9.02 11.21 17.33
N ARG A 32 -9.22 11.39 18.62
CA ARG A 32 -9.62 12.69 19.19
C ARG A 32 -8.51 13.72 19.01
N ARG A 33 -7.25 13.36 19.31
CA ARG A 33 -6.10 14.27 19.16
C ARG A 33 -5.86 14.68 17.70
N ASN A 34 -6.08 13.76 16.77
CA ASN A 34 -5.85 13.98 15.34
C ASN A 34 -7.15 14.38 14.61
N GLN A 35 -8.24 14.59 15.33
CA GLN A 35 -9.54 15.02 14.78
C GLN A 35 -10.02 14.11 13.62
N LEU A 36 -9.84 12.79 13.77
CA LEU A 36 -10.37 11.84 12.81
C LEU A 36 -11.90 11.84 12.88
N HIS A 37 -12.54 11.89 11.72
CA HIS A 37 -13.99 11.74 11.61
C HIS A 37 -14.31 10.77 10.46
N GLU A 38 -15.39 10.02 10.63
CA GLU A 38 -15.87 9.10 9.62
C GLU A 38 -16.49 9.85 8.45
N VAL A 39 -16.20 9.40 7.23
CA VAL A 39 -16.83 9.89 6.00
C VAL A 39 -17.88 8.88 5.56
N ILE A 40 -19.11 9.06 6.04
CA ILE A 40 -20.22 8.11 5.84
C ILE A 40 -20.44 7.76 4.36
N ARG A 41 -20.34 8.72 3.45
CA ARG A 41 -20.52 8.49 2.00
C ARG A 41 -19.47 7.54 1.39
N LEU A 42 -18.31 7.41 2.04
CA LEU A 42 -17.23 6.52 1.60
C LEU A 42 -17.26 5.17 2.35
N SER A 43 -17.85 5.15 3.54
CA SER A 43 -17.98 3.96 4.39
C SER A 43 -19.14 3.05 3.96
N GLY A 44 -19.29 1.92 4.66
CA GLY A 44 -20.45 1.02 4.56
C GLY A 44 -20.39 -0.02 3.44
N MET A 45 -19.29 -0.11 2.69
CA MET A 45 -19.05 -1.22 1.78
C MET A 45 -18.52 -2.42 2.56
N ASN A 46 -19.03 -3.62 2.28
CA ASN A 46 -18.44 -4.86 2.78
C ASN A 46 -17.37 -5.40 1.81
N LEU A 47 -16.19 -5.71 2.34
CA LEU A 47 -15.16 -6.45 1.62
C LEU A 47 -15.19 -7.91 2.05
N ILE A 48 -15.50 -8.81 1.13
CA ILE A 48 -15.51 -10.25 1.42
C ILE A 48 -14.06 -10.75 1.37
N ILE A 49 -13.59 -11.37 2.46
CA ILE A 49 -12.29 -12.01 2.55
C ILE A 49 -12.53 -13.36 3.23
N ASP A 50 -12.08 -14.46 2.62
CA ASP A 50 -12.25 -15.81 3.14
C ASP A 50 -13.71 -16.13 3.54
N ASP A 51 -14.66 -15.81 2.64
CA ASP A 51 -16.11 -15.98 2.80
C ASP A 51 -16.73 -15.22 3.99
N THR A 52 -16.02 -14.23 4.53
CA THR A 52 -16.47 -13.40 5.65
C THR A 52 -16.58 -11.94 5.22
N ASP A 53 -17.67 -11.28 5.63
CA ASP A 53 -17.93 -9.86 5.39
C ASP A 53 -17.15 -8.99 6.38
N HIS A 54 -16.42 -8.02 5.85
CA HIS A 54 -15.67 -7.05 6.64
C HIS A 54 -16.09 -5.63 6.26
N PRO A 55 -16.79 -4.90 7.14
CA PRO A 55 -17.22 -3.52 6.87
C PRO A 55 -16.02 -2.59 6.66
N LEU A 56 -16.02 -1.87 5.54
CA LEU A 56 -15.04 -0.84 5.25
C LEU A 56 -15.52 0.49 5.82
N ILE A 57 -14.77 0.99 6.79
CA ILE A 57 -14.98 2.31 7.40
C ILE A 57 -13.85 3.22 6.94
N ILE A 58 -14.21 4.42 6.48
CA ILE A 58 -13.26 5.43 6.03
C ILE A 58 -13.32 6.61 6.98
N LYS A 59 -12.18 6.88 7.63
CA LYS A 59 -12.00 8.09 8.43
C LYS A 59 -11.02 9.04 7.76
N VAL A 60 -11.15 10.32 8.04
CA VAL A 60 -10.30 11.36 7.46
C VAL A 60 -9.79 12.27 8.56
N ALA A 61 -8.51 12.64 8.45
CA ALA A 61 -7.92 13.74 9.18
C ALA A 61 -7.30 14.75 8.21
N SER A 62 -7.35 16.02 8.57
CA SER A 62 -6.75 17.10 7.78
C SER A 62 -5.47 17.60 8.44
N ILE A 63 -4.40 17.71 7.65
CA ILE A 63 -3.20 18.44 8.03
C ILE A 63 -3.35 19.87 7.50
N GLN A 64 -3.86 20.76 8.33
CA GLN A 64 -4.22 22.13 7.93
C GLN A 64 -3.02 22.90 7.37
N SER A 65 -1.84 22.77 8.00
CA SER A 65 -0.61 23.45 7.56
C SER A 65 -0.17 23.04 6.16
N ALA A 66 -0.49 21.83 5.72
CA ALA A 66 -0.16 21.29 4.41
C ALA A 66 -1.36 21.26 3.45
N ARG A 67 -2.56 21.67 3.89
CA ARG A 67 -3.82 21.57 3.13
C ARG A 67 -4.08 20.17 2.58
N MET A 68 -3.70 19.14 3.33
CA MET A 68 -3.77 17.74 2.92
C MET A 68 -4.79 16.98 3.75
N GLN A 69 -5.39 15.97 3.12
CA GLN A 69 -6.22 14.97 3.79
C GLN A 69 -5.52 13.62 3.80
N ILE A 70 -5.62 12.93 4.94
CA ILE A 70 -5.20 11.55 5.10
C ILE A 70 -6.45 10.71 5.28
N TYR A 71 -6.62 9.70 4.44
CA TYR A 71 -7.70 8.73 4.48
C TYR A 71 -7.24 7.50 5.26
N PHE A 72 -7.97 7.15 6.29
CA PHE A 72 -7.73 5.99 7.12
C PHE A 72 -8.69 4.87 6.74
N ILE A 73 -8.12 3.74 6.35
CA ILE A 73 -8.85 2.50 6.10
C ILE A 73 -9.03 1.81 7.44
N ASP A 74 -10.26 1.69 7.90
CA ASP A 74 -10.60 1.17 9.22
C ASP A 74 -11.53 -0.04 9.13
N ASN A 75 -11.33 -0.94 10.08
CA ASN A 75 -12.19 -2.07 10.39
C ASN A 75 -11.93 -2.48 11.85
N GLU A 76 -12.97 -2.75 12.61
CA GLU A 76 -12.86 -3.03 14.04
C GLU A 76 -11.98 -4.23 14.34
N ASP A 77 -12.13 -5.32 13.59
CA ASP A 77 -11.39 -6.55 13.82
C ASP A 77 -9.91 -6.43 13.44
N TYR A 78 -9.61 -5.72 12.35
CA TYR A 78 -8.27 -5.67 11.79
C TYR A 78 -7.36 -4.58 12.34
N PHE A 79 -7.89 -3.36 12.59
CA PHE A 79 -7.03 -2.22 12.82
C PHE A 79 -7.18 -1.54 14.18
N GLN A 80 -8.19 -1.85 14.97
CA GLN A 80 -8.39 -1.19 16.28
C GLN A 80 -7.47 -1.71 17.40
N ARG A 81 -6.59 -2.65 17.10
CA ARG A 81 -5.61 -3.18 18.05
C ARG A 81 -4.56 -2.13 18.39
N LYS A 82 -4.08 -2.13 19.64
CA LYS A 82 -3.05 -1.20 20.13
C LYS A 82 -1.74 -1.28 19.36
N TYR A 83 -1.41 -2.45 18.85
CA TYR A 83 -0.14 -2.74 18.15
C TYR A 83 -0.39 -2.90 16.64
N THR A 84 0.62 -2.59 15.83
CA THR A 84 0.48 -2.56 14.36
C THR A 84 0.45 -3.97 13.73
N THR A 85 1.57 -4.69 13.73
CA THR A 85 1.72 -5.99 13.07
C THR A 85 2.09 -7.12 14.02
N ARG A 86 2.47 -6.79 15.25
CA ARG A 86 2.87 -7.72 16.31
C ARG A 86 2.18 -7.35 17.62
N ASP A 87 1.97 -8.32 18.50
CA ASP A 87 1.40 -8.10 19.82
C ASP A 87 2.45 -7.55 20.82
N LYS A 88 2.04 -7.38 22.09
CA LYS A 88 2.92 -6.92 23.18
C LYS A 88 4.12 -7.85 23.44
N ASN A 89 4.04 -9.11 23.04
CA ASN A 89 5.09 -10.12 23.19
C ASN A 89 5.92 -10.27 21.90
N ASN A 90 5.82 -9.31 20.99
CA ASN A 90 6.47 -9.34 19.67
C ASN A 90 6.02 -10.49 18.75
N LYS A 91 4.88 -11.11 19.02
CA LYS A 91 4.33 -12.17 18.19
C LYS A 91 3.57 -11.57 17.01
N PHE A 92 3.94 -12.00 15.80
CA PHE A 92 3.28 -11.59 14.56
C PHE A 92 1.79 -11.99 14.56
N PHE A 93 0.90 -11.09 14.17
CA PHE A 93 -0.52 -11.40 14.12
C PHE A 93 -0.83 -12.39 13.00
N LYS A 94 -1.64 -13.41 13.32
CA LYS A 94 -1.96 -14.49 12.38
C LYS A 94 -2.77 -14.02 11.17
N ASP A 95 -3.53 -12.97 11.33
CA ASP A 95 -4.41 -12.35 10.33
C ASP A 95 -3.77 -11.18 9.58
N ASN A 96 -2.46 -11.01 9.67
CA ASN A 96 -1.74 -9.97 8.92
C ASN A 96 -1.91 -10.12 7.39
N ASP A 97 -2.15 -11.33 6.91
CA ASP A 97 -2.52 -11.61 5.52
C ASP A 97 -3.86 -10.96 5.13
N GLU A 98 -4.91 -11.18 5.91
CA GLU A 98 -6.23 -10.59 5.66
C GLU A 98 -6.21 -9.08 5.83
N ARG A 99 -5.43 -8.57 6.79
CA ARG A 99 -5.23 -7.13 6.99
C ARG A 99 -4.58 -6.45 5.78
N ALA A 100 -3.60 -7.10 5.16
CA ALA A 100 -2.98 -6.60 3.93
C ALA A 100 -3.96 -6.63 2.74
N ILE A 101 -4.77 -7.70 2.63
CA ILE A 101 -5.84 -7.79 1.62
C ILE A 101 -6.86 -6.68 1.82
N PHE A 102 -7.37 -6.54 3.04
CA PHE A 102 -8.39 -5.56 3.40
C PHE A 102 -7.91 -4.13 3.11
N PHE A 103 -6.69 -3.80 3.55
CA PHE A 103 -6.12 -2.48 3.33
C PHE A 103 -5.99 -2.18 1.83
N SER A 104 -5.38 -3.09 1.07
CA SER A 104 -5.15 -2.89 -0.35
C SER A 104 -6.46 -2.72 -1.14
N ARG A 105 -7.46 -3.57 -0.89
CA ARG A 105 -8.79 -3.47 -1.51
C ARG A 105 -9.53 -2.22 -1.04
N GLY A 106 -9.47 -1.93 0.26
CA GLY A 106 -10.12 -0.76 0.85
C GLY A 106 -9.63 0.55 0.25
N VAL A 107 -8.31 0.68 -0.02
CA VAL A 107 -7.75 1.83 -0.73
C VAL A 107 -8.33 1.95 -2.13
N LEU A 108 -8.31 0.88 -2.93
CA LEU A 108 -8.77 0.92 -4.32
C LEU A 108 -10.28 1.20 -4.42
N GLU A 109 -11.10 0.59 -3.58
CA GLU A 109 -12.54 0.89 -3.51
C GLU A 109 -12.81 2.33 -3.06
N THR A 110 -12.00 2.86 -2.15
CA THR A 110 -12.12 4.27 -1.74
C THR A 110 -11.77 5.23 -2.88
N VAL A 111 -10.70 4.95 -3.63
CA VAL A 111 -10.32 5.74 -4.83
C VAL A 111 -11.45 5.74 -5.86
N LYS A 112 -12.08 4.60 -6.12
CA LYS A 112 -13.25 4.51 -7.00
C LYS A 112 -14.41 5.38 -6.52
N LYS A 113 -14.75 5.31 -5.23
CA LYS A 113 -15.83 6.14 -4.64
C LYS A 113 -15.52 7.65 -4.67
N LEU A 114 -14.23 8.01 -4.57
CA LEU A 114 -13.80 9.40 -4.69
C LEU A 114 -13.94 9.94 -6.13
N GLY A 115 -14.01 9.06 -7.14
CA GLY A 115 -14.09 9.46 -8.55
C GLY A 115 -12.85 10.24 -9.01
N TRP A 116 -11.67 9.91 -8.47
CA TRP A 116 -10.42 10.60 -8.72
C TRP A 116 -9.37 9.63 -9.28
N PRO A 117 -9.23 9.53 -10.62
CA PRO A 117 -8.27 8.63 -11.24
C PRO A 117 -6.84 9.10 -10.98
N PRO A 118 -6.00 8.28 -10.33
CA PRO A 118 -4.61 8.66 -10.06
C PRO A 118 -3.72 8.35 -11.27
N ASP A 119 -2.82 9.27 -11.63
CA ASP A 119 -1.75 9.02 -12.61
C ASP A 119 -0.72 8.03 -12.03
N ILE A 120 -0.41 8.17 -10.74
CA ILE A 120 0.51 7.29 -10.00
C ILE A 120 -0.15 6.80 -8.72
N ILE A 121 -0.05 5.50 -8.43
CA ILE A 121 -0.21 4.94 -7.10
C ILE A 121 1.16 4.54 -6.58
N HIS A 122 1.61 5.20 -5.51
CA HIS A 122 2.88 4.90 -4.86
C HIS A 122 2.63 4.09 -3.59
N CYS A 123 3.09 2.85 -3.60
CA CYS A 123 2.95 1.87 -2.52
C CYS A 123 4.19 1.87 -1.61
N HIS A 124 3.99 1.82 -0.30
CA HIS A 124 5.06 1.86 0.70
C HIS A 124 5.03 0.65 1.64
N GLY A 125 6.06 -0.19 1.57
CA GLY A 125 6.25 -1.34 2.46
C GLY A 125 5.30 -2.51 2.20
N TRP A 126 5.53 -3.61 2.93
CA TRP A 126 4.90 -4.91 2.65
C TRP A 126 3.36 -4.93 2.77
N MET A 127 2.78 -4.10 3.66
CA MET A 127 1.32 -4.04 3.85
C MET A 127 0.58 -3.59 2.59
N THR A 128 1.27 -2.90 1.68
CA THR A 128 0.73 -2.41 0.40
C THR A 128 1.06 -3.32 -0.78
N SER A 129 1.74 -4.44 -0.56
CA SER A 129 2.32 -5.29 -1.61
C SER A 129 1.30 -5.93 -2.56
N LEU A 130 0.01 -5.98 -2.16
CA LEU A 130 -1.06 -6.49 -3.01
C LEU A 130 -1.67 -5.45 -3.95
N VAL A 131 -1.45 -4.16 -3.70
CA VAL A 131 -2.01 -3.09 -4.55
C VAL A 131 -1.56 -3.23 -6.00
N PRO A 132 -0.27 -3.46 -6.32
CA PRO A 132 0.18 -3.68 -7.69
C PRO A 132 -0.53 -4.84 -8.38
N LEU A 133 -0.64 -6.00 -7.71
CA LEU A 133 -1.37 -7.15 -8.23
C LEU A 133 -2.81 -6.77 -8.60
N PHE A 134 -3.54 -6.18 -7.66
CA PHE A 134 -4.95 -5.86 -7.87
C PHE A 134 -5.15 -4.89 -9.04
N ILE A 135 -4.35 -3.83 -9.14
CA ILE A 135 -4.43 -2.87 -10.25
C ILE A 135 -4.17 -3.54 -11.60
N LYS A 136 -3.14 -4.36 -11.68
CA LYS A 136 -2.74 -4.99 -12.95
C LYS A 136 -3.57 -6.22 -13.34
N THR A 137 -4.47 -6.67 -12.46
CA THR A 137 -5.33 -7.85 -12.70
C THR A 137 -6.81 -7.55 -12.49
N ALA A 138 -7.30 -7.60 -11.24
CA ALA A 138 -8.72 -7.45 -10.90
C ALA A 138 -9.32 -6.09 -11.29
N TYR A 139 -8.53 -5.03 -11.30
CA TYR A 139 -8.97 -3.66 -11.64
C TYR A 139 -8.44 -3.18 -12.99
N LYS A 140 -7.78 -4.03 -13.78
CA LYS A 140 -7.11 -3.65 -15.05
C LYS A 140 -8.04 -2.98 -16.07
N ASP A 141 -9.30 -3.39 -16.11
CA ASP A 141 -10.30 -2.87 -17.05
C ASP A 141 -11.19 -1.79 -16.40
N ASN A 142 -10.84 -1.35 -15.17
CA ASN A 142 -11.59 -0.30 -14.49
C ASN A 142 -11.10 1.08 -14.96
N PRO A 143 -12.00 1.96 -15.45
CA PRO A 143 -11.63 3.28 -15.98
C PRO A 143 -10.84 4.17 -15.00
N MET A 144 -10.97 3.91 -13.69
CA MET A 144 -10.22 4.64 -12.66
C MET A 144 -8.73 4.33 -12.64
N PHE A 145 -8.32 3.18 -13.19
CA PHE A 145 -6.93 2.67 -13.05
C PHE A 145 -6.27 2.29 -14.38
N ASN A 146 -6.96 2.42 -15.52
CA ASN A 146 -6.45 1.99 -16.83
C ASN A 146 -5.06 2.52 -17.15
N ASP A 147 -4.82 3.81 -16.87
CA ASP A 147 -3.57 4.50 -17.20
C ASP A 147 -2.66 4.68 -15.98
N THR A 148 -3.09 4.17 -14.81
CA THR A 148 -2.36 4.32 -13.56
C THR A 148 -1.04 3.58 -13.59
N LYS A 149 0.06 4.31 -13.35
CA LYS A 149 1.38 3.73 -13.08
C LYS A 149 1.48 3.35 -11.61
N VAL A 150 2.08 2.20 -11.33
CA VAL A 150 2.30 1.72 -9.96
C VAL A 150 3.78 1.77 -9.64
N ILE A 151 4.13 2.53 -8.59
CA ILE A 151 5.49 2.59 -8.05
C ILE A 151 5.50 1.91 -6.69
N TYR A 152 6.47 1.07 -6.44
CA TYR A 152 6.60 0.32 -5.20
C TYR A 152 7.90 0.66 -4.47
N SER A 153 7.80 1.22 -3.26
CA SER A 153 8.95 1.47 -2.38
C SER A 153 9.16 0.33 -1.41
N ILE A 154 10.38 -0.22 -1.42
CA ILE A 154 10.81 -1.33 -0.57
C ILE A 154 11.61 -0.79 0.60
N TYR A 155 11.29 -1.26 1.79
CA TYR A 155 11.92 -0.87 3.05
C TYR A 155 12.56 -2.07 3.75
N ASP A 156 13.29 -1.80 4.82
CA ASP A 156 13.78 -2.76 5.81
C ASP A 156 12.67 -3.14 6.82
N ASP A 157 11.51 -3.52 6.29
CA ASP A 157 10.31 -3.85 7.05
C ASP A 157 9.97 -5.36 6.98
N ASP A 158 10.98 -6.19 6.81
CA ASP A 158 10.85 -7.63 6.65
C ASP A 158 10.36 -8.35 7.93
N PHE A 159 9.81 -9.51 7.70
CA PHE A 159 9.34 -10.42 8.74
C PHE A 159 9.75 -11.86 8.40
N SER A 160 10.01 -12.65 9.44
CA SER A 160 10.47 -14.03 9.30
C SER A 160 9.34 -15.05 9.28
N GLU A 161 8.19 -14.73 9.88
CA GLU A 161 7.05 -15.62 9.98
C GLU A 161 6.28 -15.65 8.64
N PRO A 162 5.93 -16.84 8.12
CA PRO A 162 5.11 -16.89 6.91
C PRO A 162 3.68 -16.43 7.21
N LEU A 163 3.04 -15.85 6.21
CA LEU A 163 1.59 -15.61 6.24
C LEU A 163 0.81 -16.93 6.12
N SER A 164 -0.53 -16.87 6.17
CA SER A 164 -1.38 -18.06 6.08
C SER A 164 -1.11 -18.88 4.83
N LYS A 165 -1.14 -20.20 4.96
CA LYS A 165 -1.02 -21.15 3.82
C LYS A 165 -2.13 -20.95 2.78
N ASP A 166 -3.29 -20.46 3.23
CA ASP A 166 -4.47 -20.23 2.38
C ASP A 166 -4.45 -18.83 1.74
N PHE A 167 -3.37 -18.07 1.94
CA PHE A 167 -3.25 -16.69 1.44
C PHE A 167 -3.56 -16.57 -0.05
N SER A 168 -3.05 -17.47 -0.88
CA SER A 168 -3.33 -17.45 -2.31
C SER A 168 -4.81 -17.68 -2.66
N GLN A 169 -5.59 -18.31 -1.78
CA GLN A 169 -7.05 -18.45 -1.95
C GLN A 169 -7.76 -17.16 -1.51
N LYS A 170 -7.36 -16.59 -0.37
CA LYS A 170 -7.96 -15.37 0.19
C LYS A 170 -7.82 -14.14 -0.72
N ILE A 171 -6.75 -14.07 -1.55
CA ILE A 171 -6.55 -12.97 -2.50
C ILE A 171 -7.27 -13.15 -3.83
N LYS A 172 -7.91 -14.32 -4.08
CA LYS A 172 -8.62 -14.56 -5.33
C LYS A 172 -9.77 -13.57 -5.51
N MET A 173 -9.80 -12.99 -6.69
CA MET A 173 -10.87 -12.12 -7.18
C MET A 173 -11.06 -12.37 -8.67
N GLU A 174 -12.19 -11.94 -9.20
CA GLU A 174 -12.40 -11.90 -10.65
C GLU A 174 -11.26 -11.11 -11.33
N GLY A 175 -10.75 -11.62 -12.44
CA GLY A 175 -9.60 -11.04 -13.15
C GLY A 175 -8.23 -11.56 -12.71
N ILE A 176 -8.08 -12.21 -11.54
CA ILE A 176 -6.82 -12.82 -11.08
C ILE A 176 -6.72 -14.25 -11.57
N GLN A 177 -5.69 -14.56 -12.33
CA GLN A 177 -5.46 -15.90 -12.88
C GLN A 177 -4.49 -16.72 -12.01
N ALA A 178 -4.49 -18.04 -12.17
CA ALA A 178 -3.63 -18.94 -11.40
C ALA A 178 -2.12 -18.64 -11.55
N LYS A 179 -1.70 -18.13 -12.71
CA LYS A 179 -0.31 -17.71 -12.96
C LYS A 179 0.11 -16.50 -12.12
N ASP A 180 -0.84 -15.59 -11.81
CA ASP A 180 -0.61 -14.37 -11.04
C ASP A 180 -0.37 -14.69 -9.55
N LEU A 181 -0.79 -15.89 -9.14
CA LEU A 181 -0.71 -16.34 -7.75
C LEU A 181 0.58 -17.14 -7.42
N LYS A 182 1.53 -17.25 -8.35
CA LYS A 182 2.73 -18.08 -8.18
C LYS A 182 3.53 -17.76 -6.91
N HIS A 183 3.74 -16.48 -6.62
CA HIS A 183 4.49 -16.01 -5.45
C HIS A 183 3.72 -16.15 -4.12
N TYR A 184 2.41 -16.23 -4.17
CA TYR A 184 1.55 -16.27 -2.98
C TYR A 184 1.25 -17.69 -2.47
N LYS A 185 1.75 -18.73 -3.16
CA LYS A 185 1.60 -20.14 -2.72
C LYS A 185 2.43 -20.46 -1.47
N LYS A 186 3.56 -19.74 -1.29
CA LYS A 186 4.40 -19.80 -0.08
C LYS A 186 4.66 -18.35 0.36
N PRO A 187 3.71 -17.74 1.08
CA PRO A 187 3.72 -16.31 1.30
C PRO A 187 4.70 -15.91 2.42
N THR A 188 5.96 -15.74 2.05
CA THR A 188 7.02 -15.14 2.84
C THR A 188 7.13 -13.66 2.50
N TYR A 189 7.84 -12.87 3.32
CA TYR A 189 8.16 -11.48 2.99
C TYR A 189 8.76 -11.37 1.58
N VAL A 190 9.81 -12.13 1.29
CA VAL A 190 10.50 -12.09 0.00
C VAL A 190 9.56 -12.39 -1.16
N SER A 191 8.73 -13.42 -1.04
CA SER A 191 7.79 -13.78 -2.12
C SER A 191 6.73 -12.71 -2.36
N MET A 192 6.26 -12.06 -1.28
CA MET A 192 5.32 -10.93 -1.36
C MET A 192 5.94 -9.72 -2.09
N ILE A 193 7.18 -9.38 -1.74
CA ILE A 193 7.85 -8.24 -2.36
C ILE A 193 8.20 -8.53 -3.83
N LYS A 194 8.66 -9.75 -4.15
CA LYS A 194 8.88 -10.16 -5.54
C LYS A 194 7.60 -10.03 -6.38
N ALA A 195 6.46 -10.44 -5.83
CA ALA A 195 5.18 -10.24 -6.50
C ALA A 195 4.85 -8.75 -6.69
N ALA A 196 5.03 -7.93 -5.65
CA ALA A 196 4.79 -6.49 -5.75
C ALA A 196 5.69 -5.84 -6.82
N VAL A 197 6.93 -6.25 -6.91
CA VAL A 197 7.87 -5.81 -7.96
C VAL A 197 7.39 -6.25 -9.34
N ASP A 198 6.98 -7.51 -9.52
CA ASP A 198 6.52 -8.04 -10.81
C ASP A 198 5.35 -7.22 -11.39
N PHE A 199 4.40 -6.83 -10.53
CA PHE A 199 3.20 -6.09 -10.94
C PHE A 199 3.35 -4.56 -10.90
N SER A 200 4.49 -4.02 -10.46
CA SER A 200 4.76 -2.58 -10.47
C SER A 200 5.38 -2.12 -11.79
N ASP A 201 5.17 -0.86 -12.15
CA ASP A 201 5.80 -0.23 -13.32
C ASP A 201 7.22 0.25 -12.99
N ALA A 202 7.48 0.62 -11.74
CA ALA A 202 8.78 1.07 -11.27
C ALA A 202 8.96 0.77 -9.78
N VAL A 203 10.21 0.80 -9.30
CA VAL A 203 10.60 0.44 -7.93
C VAL A 203 11.47 1.53 -7.32
N ILE A 204 11.33 1.77 -6.03
CA ILE A 204 12.20 2.67 -5.26
C ILE A 204 12.79 1.87 -4.09
N GLN A 205 14.09 1.97 -3.90
CA GLN A 205 14.73 1.53 -2.67
C GLN A 205 14.49 2.58 -1.58
N GLY A 206 13.61 2.26 -0.62
CA GLY A 206 13.15 3.20 0.41
C GLY A 206 14.00 3.21 1.69
N SER A 207 14.92 2.25 1.87
CA SER A 207 15.89 2.17 2.98
C SER A 207 17.30 2.01 2.44
N PRO A 208 18.33 2.44 3.20
CA PRO A 208 19.73 2.27 2.79
C PRO A 208 20.08 0.81 2.51
N GLU A 209 19.56 -0.09 3.32
CA GLU A 209 19.65 -1.53 3.17
C GLU A 209 18.25 -2.11 3.07
N ILE A 210 18.09 -3.13 2.25
CA ILE A 210 16.87 -3.93 2.09
C ILE A 210 17.26 -5.40 2.08
N ASN A 211 16.30 -6.29 2.21
CA ASN A 211 16.54 -7.73 2.16
C ASN A 211 17.37 -8.12 0.94
N ALA A 212 18.48 -8.87 1.16
CA ALA A 212 19.47 -9.17 0.12
C ALA A 212 18.86 -9.92 -1.09
N GLU A 213 17.99 -10.90 -0.83
CA GLU A 213 17.34 -11.68 -1.91
C GLU A 213 16.38 -10.82 -2.74
N VAL A 214 15.74 -9.82 -2.12
CA VAL A 214 14.91 -8.84 -2.81
C VAL A 214 15.78 -7.89 -3.63
N SER A 215 16.91 -7.44 -3.08
CA SER A 215 17.85 -6.55 -3.77
C SER A 215 18.40 -7.19 -5.04
N GLU A 216 18.81 -8.47 -4.97
CA GLU A 216 19.24 -9.25 -6.13
C GLU A 216 18.12 -9.35 -7.18
N TYR A 217 16.91 -9.71 -6.74
CA TYR A 217 15.77 -9.85 -7.64
C TYR A 217 15.44 -8.57 -8.41
N ILE A 218 15.50 -7.41 -7.76
CA ILE A 218 15.19 -6.13 -8.42
C ILE A 218 16.18 -5.86 -9.56
N THR A 219 17.47 -6.13 -9.36
CA THR A 219 18.48 -5.91 -10.40
C THR A 219 18.26 -6.77 -11.63
N GLU A 220 17.66 -7.95 -11.47
CA GLU A 220 17.33 -8.86 -12.57
C GLU A 220 16.13 -8.40 -13.39
N THR A 221 15.18 -7.67 -12.79
CA THR A 221 13.90 -7.32 -13.45
C THR A 221 14.01 -6.27 -14.53
N LYS A 222 15.11 -5.52 -14.62
CA LYS A 222 15.33 -4.40 -15.57
C LYS A 222 14.24 -3.33 -15.55
N LYS A 223 13.45 -3.25 -14.48
CA LYS A 223 12.45 -2.19 -14.30
C LYS A 223 13.12 -0.87 -13.96
N PRO A 224 12.47 0.28 -14.28
CA PRO A 224 12.92 1.56 -13.77
C PRO A 224 13.07 1.51 -12.26
N MET A 225 14.23 1.88 -11.77
CA MET A 225 14.56 1.82 -10.34
C MET A 225 15.22 3.09 -9.88
N LEU A 226 14.72 3.65 -8.78
CA LEU A 226 15.39 4.71 -8.04
C LEU A 226 16.11 4.10 -6.84
N ALA A 227 17.42 4.32 -6.74
CA ALA A 227 18.22 3.94 -5.58
C ALA A 227 17.80 4.75 -4.34
N TYR A 228 18.26 4.31 -3.16
CA TYR A 228 18.01 5.04 -1.92
C TYR A 228 18.52 6.48 -1.98
N HIS A 229 17.69 7.41 -1.52
CA HIS A 229 18.03 8.80 -1.30
C HIS A 229 17.83 9.19 0.17
N PRO A 230 18.80 9.86 0.81
CA PRO A 230 18.64 10.34 2.18
C PRO A 230 17.63 11.49 2.26
N MET A 231 17.25 11.85 3.50
CA MET A 231 16.17 12.83 3.75
C MET A 231 16.41 14.22 3.13
N GLU A 232 17.65 14.56 2.85
CA GLU A 232 18.03 15.85 2.26
C GLU A 232 17.73 15.95 0.77
N THR A 233 17.69 14.81 0.06
CA THR A 233 17.60 14.78 -1.42
C THR A 233 16.40 13.99 -1.95
N TYR A 234 15.72 13.19 -1.10
CA TYR A 234 14.70 12.25 -1.58
C TYR A 234 13.51 12.92 -2.27
N LEU A 235 13.11 14.13 -1.83
CA LEU A 235 11.94 14.81 -2.40
C LEU A 235 12.14 15.16 -3.88
N ASP A 236 13.30 15.69 -4.23
CA ASP A 236 13.61 16.03 -5.61
C ASP A 236 13.81 14.78 -6.45
N ALA A 237 14.49 13.76 -5.89
CA ALA A 237 14.69 12.49 -6.57
C ALA A 237 13.36 11.78 -6.86
N PHE A 238 12.45 11.73 -5.89
CA PHE A 238 11.14 11.09 -6.08
C PHE A 238 10.28 11.89 -7.07
N SER A 239 10.26 13.22 -6.98
CA SER A 239 9.51 14.07 -7.92
C SER A 239 9.98 13.86 -9.36
N SER A 240 11.29 13.90 -9.59
CA SER A 240 11.88 13.63 -10.91
C SER A 240 11.57 12.23 -11.41
N PHE A 241 11.66 11.24 -10.53
CA PHE A 241 11.36 9.85 -10.88
C PHE A 241 9.89 9.63 -11.24
N TYR A 242 8.95 10.31 -10.58
CA TYR A 242 7.54 10.28 -10.98
C TYR A 242 7.34 10.81 -12.39
N ASP A 243 7.97 11.93 -12.73
CA ASP A 243 7.88 12.51 -14.06
C ASP A 243 8.49 11.57 -15.12
N GLU A 244 9.62 10.90 -14.81
CA GLU A 244 10.23 9.90 -15.69
C GLU A 244 9.32 8.66 -15.92
N VAL A 245 8.63 8.19 -14.89
CA VAL A 245 7.72 7.04 -14.99
C VAL A 245 6.48 7.39 -15.79
N LEU A 246 5.95 8.62 -15.66
CA LEU A 246 4.81 9.10 -16.43
C LEU A 246 5.14 9.37 -17.90
N ALA A 247 6.39 9.66 -18.23
CA ALA A 247 6.82 9.91 -19.61
C ALA A 247 6.95 8.65 -20.47
N LYS A 248 6.88 7.46 -19.83
CA LYS A 248 6.95 6.13 -20.47
C LYS A 248 5.57 5.50 -20.63
#